data_3e9625556228c82ac7f7aab1ae1111e7
#
_entry.id   3e9625556228c82ac7f7aab1ae1111e7
#
_cell.length_a   1.000
_cell.length_b   1.000
_cell.length_c   1.000
_cell.angle_alpha   90.00
_cell.angle_beta   90.00
_cell.angle_gamma   90.00
#
_symmetry.space_group_name_H-M   'P 1'
#
loop_
_entity.id
_entity.type
_entity.pdbx_description
1 polymer ?
#
loop_
_entity_poly.entity_id
_entity_poly.type
_entity_poly.pdbx_seq_one_letter_code
_entity_poly.pdbx_strand_id
1 'polypeptide(L)'
;MAKIIKVALAGAGAFGVKHLDGIKNIDGVEVVSLVSRELEKTKETAAKYGIGHVTTDLADSLALKDVDAVILCTPTQMHADQTMACLKAGKHVQVEIPLADTLKGAEDVVALARQSGLVAMCGHTRRFNPSHQYVHKQITAGAFHIQQMDVQTYFFRRTNMNALGQARSWTDHLLWHHAAHTVDLFAYQCGSPIVKANAVQGPIHPALGIAMDMSIHLKAANGAICTLSLSFNNDGPLGTFFRYIGDTATYIARYDDLFNGKDEKIDVSKVDVSMNGIELQDREFFAAIREGREPNSSVAGVLPCYRVLHQLEQQLLIFP
;
A
#
# COMPACT_ATOMS: atom_id res chain seq x y z
N MET A 1 18.59 14.94 -22.52
CA MET A 1 18.48 13.98 -21.41
C MET A 1 17.17 14.27 -20.66
N ALA A 2 16.43 13.25 -20.24
CA ALA A 2 15.23 13.45 -19.42
C ALA A 2 15.65 14.10 -18.09
N LYS A 3 14.80 15.00 -17.57
CA LYS A 3 15.03 15.64 -16.27
C LYS A 3 15.11 14.57 -15.17
N ILE A 4 16.13 14.64 -14.32
CA ILE A 4 16.24 13.80 -13.12
C ILE A 4 15.14 14.23 -12.14
N ILE A 5 14.35 13.28 -11.64
CA ILE A 5 13.36 13.51 -10.58
C ILE A 5 14.08 13.42 -9.23
N LYS A 6 14.09 14.51 -8.47
CA LYS A 6 14.70 14.57 -7.15
C LYS A 6 13.64 14.34 -6.07
N VAL A 7 13.92 13.41 -5.19
CA VAL A 7 12.97 12.85 -4.22
C VAL A 7 13.40 13.15 -2.78
N ALA A 8 12.46 13.54 -1.94
CA ALA A 8 12.58 13.46 -0.51
C ALA A 8 11.87 12.19 0.00
N LEU A 9 12.51 11.42 0.88
CA LEU A 9 11.90 10.26 1.52
C LEU A 9 11.70 10.54 3.00
N ALA A 10 10.47 10.44 3.49
CA ALA A 10 10.13 10.61 4.88
C ALA A 10 9.78 9.26 5.52
N GLY A 11 10.53 8.88 6.56
CA GLY A 11 10.42 7.60 7.24
C GLY A 11 11.56 6.64 6.89
N ALA A 12 12.71 6.74 7.57
CA ALA A 12 13.89 5.89 7.37
C ALA A 12 13.80 4.53 8.11
N GLY A 13 12.59 4.03 8.38
CA GLY A 13 12.33 2.71 8.95
C GLY A 13 12.45 1.59 7.91
N ALA A 14 12.03 0.38 8.30
CA ALA A 14 12.13 -0.82 7.45
C ALA A 14 11.48 -0.65 6.07
N PHE A 15 10.34 0.04 5.97
CA PHE A 15 9.68 0.31 4.69
C PHE A 15 10.41 1.36 3.86
N GLY A 16 10.85 2.47 4.47
CA GLY A 16 11.63 3.48 3.75
C GLY A 16 12.92 2.91 3.15
N VAL A 17 13.60 1.98 3.87
CA VAL A 17 14.77 1.28 3.34
C VAL A 17 14.42 0.44 2.10
N LYS A 18 13.26 -0.22 2.06
CA LYS A 18 12.81 -0.97 0.87
C LYS A 18 12.61 -0.06 -0.35
N HIS A 19 12.06 1.15 -0.16
CA HIS A 19 11.98 2.16 -1.23
C HIS A 19 13.37 2.63 -1.67
N LEU A 20 14.26 2.93 -0.72
CA LEU A 20 15.65 3.29 -1.05
C LEU A 20 16.34 2.21 -1.88
N ASP A 21 16.13 0.92 -1.53
CA ASP A 21 16.68 -0.21 -2.29
C ASP A 21 16.04 -0.35 -3.67
N GLY A 22 14.74 -0.10 -3.82
CA GLY A 22 14.05 -0.13 -5.10
C GLY A 22 14.46 1.01 -6.03
N ILE A 23 14.52 2.23 -5.50
CA ILE A 23 14.83 3.45 -6.27
C ILE A 23 16.23 3.40 -6.90
N LYS A 24 17.21 2.73 -6.29
CA LYS A 24 18.55 2.53 -6.88
C LYS A 24 18.52 1.91 -8.28
N ASN A 25 17.50 1.15 -8.59
CA ASN A 25 17.33 0.46 -9.86
C ASN A 25 16.52 1.28 -10.87
N ILE A 26 16.16 2.54 -10.54
CA ILE A 26 15.29 3.38 -11.37
C ILE A 26 16.09 4.53 -11.96
N ASP A 27 16.37 4.48 -13.26
CA ASP A 27 17.12 5.51 -13.96
C ASP A 27 16.43 6.88 -13.89
N GLY A 28 17.22 7.93 -13.71
CA GLY A 28 16.76 9.31 -13.70
C GLY A 28 15.93 9.68 -12.47
N VAL A 29 16.15 8.99 -11.35
CA VAL A 29 15.59 9.31 -10.03
C VAL A 29 16.73 9.40 -9.02
N GLU A 30 16.69 10.40 -8.16
CA GLU A 30 17.70 10.63 -7.13
C GLU A 30 17.01 10.98 -5.79
N VAL A 31 17.32 10.24 -4.73
CA VAL A 31 16.89 10.62 -3.37
C VAL A 31 17.87 11.63 -2.82
N VAL A 32 17.44 12.87 -2.66
CA VAL A 32 18.30 13.99 -2.23
C VAL A 32 18.08 14.39 -0.78
N SER A 33 16.98 13.96 -0.17
CA SER A 33 16.64 14.30 1.21
C SER A 33 16.03 13.10 1.94
N LEU A 34 16.44 12.89 3.20
CA LEU A 34 15.93 11.85 4.08
C LEU A 34 15.42 12.46 5.38
N VAL A 35 14.15 12.18 5.71
CA VAL A 35 13.47 12.69 6.90
C VAL A 35 13.16 11.57 7.87
N SER A 36 13.60 11.65 9.13
CA SER A 36 13.17 10.72 10.18
C SER A 36 13.42 11.28 11.58
N ARG A 37 12.72 10.78 12.59
CA ARG A 37 12.78 11.31 13.96
C ARG A 37 14.13 11.17 14.65
N GLU A 38 14.89 10.13 14.36
CA GLU A 38 16.16 9.81 14.99
C GLU A 38 17.32 10.29 14.10
N LEU A 39 17.75 11.55 14.29
CA LEU A 39 18.69 12.23 13.39
C LEU A 39 19.97 11.41 13.12
N GLU A 40 20.61 10.85 14.15
CA GLU A 40 21.87 10.12 13.96
C GLU A 40 21.71 8.83 13.15
N LYS A 41 20.68 8.02 13.44
CA LYS A 41 20.35 6.84 12.62
C LYS A 41 19.97 7.23 11.19
N THR A 42 19.33 8.38 11.04
CA THR A 42 18.95 8.89 9.71
C THR A 42 20.18 9.29 8.92
N LYS A 43 21.20 9.92 9.57
CA LYS A 43 22.50 10.22 8.95
C LYS A 43 23.25 8.95 8.54
N GLU A 44 23.26 7.90 9.37
CA GLU A 44 23.86 6.60 9.03
C GLU A 44 23.20 6.00 7.79
N THR A 45 21.86 6.01 7.74
CA THR A 45 21.11 5.54 6.58
C THR A 45 21.43 6.40 5.36
N ALA A 46 21.38 7.73 5.48
CA ALA A 46 21.68 8.65 4.40
C ALA A 46 23.08 8.44 3.81
N ALA A 47 24.09 8.25 4.66
CA ALA A 47 25.47 7.96 4.24
C ALA A 47 25.55 6.67 3.40
N LYS A 48 24.83 5.62 3.80
CA LYS A 48 24.77 4.34 3.07
C LYS A 48 24.19 4.50 1.64
N TYR A 49 23.27 5.46 1.46
CA TYR A 49 22.59 5.69 0.18
C TYR A 49 23.09 6.93 -0.57
N GLY A 50 24.12 7.63 -0.05
CA GLY A 50 24.68 8.83 -0.69
C GLY A 50 23.77 10.05 -0.63
N ILE A 51 22.84 10.13 0.35
CA ILE A 51 21.86 11.21 0.47
C ILE A 51 22.48 12.37 1.25
N GLY A 52 22.55 13.56 0.64
CA GLY A 52 23.25 14.71 1.21
C GLY A 52 22.46 15.49 2.25
N HIS A 53 21.13 15.56 2.17
CA HIS A 53 20.30 16.32 3.10
C HIS A 53 19.59 15.39 4.07
N VAL A 54 19.68 15.69 5.37
CA VAL A 54 19.07 14.92 6.46
C VAL A 54 18.40 15.86 7.44
N THR A 55 17.14 15.61 7.75
CA THR A 55 16.38 16.42 8.71
C THR A 55 15.41 15.57 9.53
N THR A 56 14.90 16.15 10.62
CA THR A 56 13.81 15.57 11.42
C THR A 56 12.44 16.20 11.11
N ASP A 57 12.41 17.26 10.31
CA ASP A 57 11.19 17.97 9.90
C ASP A 57 10.95 17.85 8.39
N LEU A 58 9.77 17.38 8.02
CA LEU A 58 9.37 17.29 6.61
C LEU A 58 9.36 18.68 5.94
N ALA A 59 9.03 19.74 6.68
CA ALA A 59 8.96 21.10 6.14
C ALA A 59 10.32 21.55 5.57
N ASP A 60 11.43 21.18 6.17
CA ASP A 60 12.77 21.47 5.65
C ASP A 60 12.99 20.87 4.26
N SER A 61 12.57 19.62 4.07
CA SER A 61 12.67 18.95 2.76
C SER A 61 11.73 19.55 1.73
N LEU A 62 10.53 19.95 2.13
CA LEU A 62 9.56 20.61 1.25
C LEU A 62 10.04 22.00 0.80
N ALA A 63 10.83 22.70 1.60
CA ALA A 63 11.43 23.99 1.27
C ALA A 63 12.57 23.90 0.23
N LEU A 64 13.14 22.70 0.01
CA LEU A 64 14.17 22.50 -1.01
C LEU A 64 13.56 22.70 -2.41
N LYS A 65 14.13 23.69 -3.14
CA LYS A 65 13.62 24.08 -4.48
C LYS A 65 13.77 22.97 -5.51
N ASP A 66 14.75 22.12 -5.37
CA ASP A 66 15.10 21.05 -6.30
C ASP A 66 14.42 19.71 -5.97
N VAL A 67 13.69 19.57 -4.87
CA VAL A 67 12.83 18.42 -4.62
C VAL A 67 11.59 18.52 -5.51
N ASP A 68 11.37 17.50 -6.34
CA ASP A 68 10.22 17.39 -7.23
C ASP A 68 9.09 16.55 -6.60
N ALA A 69 9.46 15.52 -5.84
CA ALA A 69 8.52 14.53 -5.32
C ALA A 69 8.87 14.07 -3.90
N VAL A 70 7.89 13.53 -3.19
CA VAL A 70 8.05 13.00 -1.82
C VAL A 70 7.48 11.59 -1.74
N ILE A 71 8.20 10.69 -1.06
CA ILE A 71 7.68 9.37 -0.65
C ILE A 71 7.52 9.37 0.87
N LEU A 72 6.30 9.07 1.34
CA LEU A 72 5.93 9.06 2.75
C LEU A 72 5.80 7.62 3.26
N CYS A 73 6.72 7.22 4.14
CA CYS A 73 6.76 5.94 4.86
C CYS A 73 6.70 6.17 6.38
N THR A 74 5.99 7.20 6.78
CA THR A 74 5.84 7.65 8.17
C THR A 74 4.74 6.86 8.90
N PRO A 75 4.54 7.06 10.21
CA PRO A 75 3.39 6.50 10.93
C PRO A 75 2.07 6.95 10.32
N THR A 76 1.11 6.03 10.24
CA THR A 76 -0.17 6.18 9.55
C THR A 76 -0.94 7.45 9.90
N GLN A 77 -1.00 7.81 11.18
CA GLN A 77 -1.72 9.00 11.64
C GLN A 77 -1.19 10.31 11.06
N MET A 78 -0.01 10.29 10.44
CA MET A 78 0.61 11.46 9.81
C MET A 78 0.33 11.52 8.29
N HIS A 79 -0.14 10.44 7.68
CA HIS A 79 -0.19 10.30 6.22
C HIS A 79 -1.04 11.37 5.54
N ALA A 80 -2.28 11.60 6.00
CA ALA A 80 -3.17 12.57 5.39
C ALA A 80 -2.59 13.99 5.45
N ASP A 81 -2.15 14.43 6.64
CA ASP A 81 -1.61 15.78 6.84
C ASP A 81 -0.31 15.99 6.07
N GLN A 82 0.60 15.02 6.09
CA GLN A 82 1.85 15.10 5.34
C GLN A 82 1.64 15.07 3.83
N THR A 83 0.69 14.24 3.34
CA THR A 83 0.32 14.24 1.91
C THR A 83 -0.22 15.60 1.49
N MET A 84 -1.11 16.19 2.29
CA MET A 84 -1.63 17.54 2.03
C MET A 84 -0.53 18.61 2.09
N ALA A 85 0.43 18.49 3.01
CA ALA A 85 1.57 19.40 3.10
C ALA A 85 2.45 19.33 1.84
N CYS A 86 2.74 18.12 1.33
CA CYS A 86 3.47 17.93 0.08
C CYS A 86 2.76 18.59 -1.11
N LEU A 87 1.46 18.35 -1.26
CA LEU A 87 0.66 18.93 -2.35
C LEU A 87 0.62 20.46 -2.27
N LYS A 88 0.44 21.05 -1.07
CA LYS A 88 0.47 22.49 -0.85
C LYS A 88 1.83 23.11 -1.17
N ALA A 89 2.92 22.35 -0.95
CA ALA A 89 4.27 22.78 -1.30
C ALA A 89 4.61 22.59 -2.79
N GLY A 90 3.65 22.15 -3.62
CA GLY A 90 3.85 21.95 -5.06
C GLY A 90 4.66 20.67 -5.38
N LYS A 91 4.69 19.68 -4.50
CA LYS A 91 5.44 18.44 -4.69
C LYS A 91 4.50 17.28 -5.04
N HIS A 92 4.88 16.46 -6.03
CA HIS A 92 4.24 15.17 -6.24
C HIS A 92 4.42 14.29 -5.00
N VAL A 93 3.49 13.39 -4.71
CA VAL A 93 3.56 12.59 -3.48
C VAL A 93 3.11 11.14 -3.70
N GLN A 94 3.90 10.23 -3.16
CA GLN A 94 3.51 8.84 -2.93
C GLN A 94 3.45 8.62 -1.42
N VAL A 95 2.36 8.06 -0.92
CA VAL A 95 2.18 7.75 0.49
C VAL A 95 1.91 6.26 0.66
N GLU A 96 2.57 5.63 1.63
CA GLU A 96 2.30 4.25 2.00
C GLU A 96 0.90 4.07 2.57
N ILE A 97 0.40 2.85 2.58
CA ILE A 97 -0.93 2.55 3.13
C ILE A 97 -0.94 2.64 4.66
N PRO A 98 -2.13 2.94 5.17
CA PRO A 98 -3.31 3.50 4.52
C PRO A 98 -3.10 4.97 4.13
N LEU A 99 -3.78 5.42 3.08
CA LEU A 99 -3.77 6.84 2.65
C LEU A 99 -4.07 7.80 3.81
N ALA A 100 -4.98 7.40 4.67
CA ALA A 100 -5.40 8.07 5.89
C ALA A 100 -5.98 7.03 6.86
N ASP A 101 -6.09 7.39 8.12
CA ASP A 101 -6.75 6.59 9.18
C ASP A 101 -8.24 6.92 9.35
N THR A 102 -8.76 7.83 8.53
CA THR A 102 -10.18 8.21 8.48
C THR A 102 -10.64 8.44 7.04
N LEU A 103 -11.92 8.20 6.76
CA LEU A 103 -12.51 8.53 5.45
C LEU A 103 -12.40 10.03 5.14
N LYS A 104 -12.66 10.89 6.11
CA LYS A 104 -12.55 12.36 5.94
C LYS A 104 -11.15 12.75 5.49
N GLY A 105 -10.11 12.24 6.13
CA GLY A 105 -8.72 12.50 5.75
C GLY A 105 -8.42 12.03 4.32
N ALA A 106 -8.90 10.85 3.92
CA ALA A 106 -8.73 10.35 2.57
C ALA A 106 -9.46 11.24 1.53
N GLU A 107 -10.67 11.69 1.82
CA GLU A 107 -11.44 12.58 0.95
C GLU A 107 -10.80 13.97 0.81
N ASP A 108 -10.25 14.52 1.90
CA ASP A 108 -9.54 15.80 1.89
C ASP A 108 -8.26 15.73 1.04
N VAL A 109 -7.50 14.65 1.16
CA VAL A 109 -6.32 14.39 0.31
C VAL A 109 -6.71 14.33 -1.16
N VAL A 110 -7.76 13.59 -1.51
CA VAL A 110 -8.23 13.45 -2.90
C VAL A 110 -8.70 14.80 -3.45
N ALA A 111 -9.43 15.59 -2.65
CA ALA A 111 -9.88 16.90 -3.06
C ALA A 111 -8.71 17.84 -3.39
N LEU A 112 -7.69 17.87 -2.52
CA LEU A 112 -6.50 18.70 -2.71
C LEU A 112 -5.64 18.20 -3.88
N ALA A 113 -5.50 16.89 -4.06
CA ALA A 113 -4.76 16.31 -5.19
C ALA A 113 -5.37 16.73 -6.53
N ARG A 114 -6.70 16.66 -6.66
CA ARG A 114 -7.42 17.13 -7.85
C ARG A 114 -7.22 18.63 -8.10
N GLN A 115 -7.25 19.43 -7.04
CA GLN A 115 -7.06 20.88 -7.15
C GLN A 115 -5.63 21.26 -7.54
N SER A 116 -4.63 20.54 -7.06
CA SER A 116 -3.23 20.82 -7.31
C SER A 116 -2.76 20.43 -8.71
N GLY A 117 -3.41 19.44 -9.34
CA GLY A 117 -2.98 18.83 -10.61
C GLY A 117 -1.67 18.04 -10.49
N LEU A 118 -1.21 17.78 -9.27
CA LEU A 118 0.00 17.00 -9.01
C LEU A 118 -0.30 15.49 -8.99
N VAL A 119 0.70 14.69 -9.29
CA VAL A 119 0.61 13.24 -9.12
C VAL A 119 0.59 12.92 -7.64
N ALA A 120 -0.48 12.27 -7.19
CA ALA A 120 -0.65 11.77 -5.82
C ALA A 120 -1.04 10.29 -5.88
N MET A 121 -0.21 9.43 -5.30
CA MET A 121 -0.32 7.97 -5.35
C MET A 121 -0.32 7.37 -3.96
N CYS A 122 -1.10 6.30 -3.75
CA CYS A 122 -1.09 5.51 -2.52
C CYS A 122 -0.45 4.14 -2.74
N GLY A 123 0.35 3.68 -1.79
CA GLY A 123 1.17 2.48 -1.87
C GLY A 123 0.40 1.16 -1.78
N HIS A 124 -0.60 0.96 -2.63
CA HIS A 124 -1.30 -0.33 -2.75
C HIS A 124 -0.45 -1.34 -3.52
N THR A 125 0.66 -1.76 -2.93
CA THR A 125 1.73 -2.57 -3.53
C THR A 125 1.23 -3.86 -4.17
N ARG A 126 0.10 -4.43 -3.72
CA ARG A 126 -0.48 -5.65 -4.32
C ARG A 126 -0.84 -5.48 -5.78
N ARG A 127 -1.16 -4.27 -6.25
CA ARG A 127 -1.39 -4.00 -7.68
C ARG A 127 -0.11 -4.16 -8.51
N PHE A 128 1.06 -4.11 -7.89
CA PHE A 128 2.38 -4.10 -8.52
C PHE A 128 3.14 -5.42 -8.34
N ASN A 129 2.74 -6.32 -7.44
CA ASN A 129 3.39 -7.62 -7.32
C ASN A 129 3.19 -8.45 -8.61
N PRO A 130 4.24 -9.03 -9.22
CA PRO A 130 4.14 -9.79 -10.46
C PRO A 130 3.14 -10.93 -10.45
N SER A 131 2.96 -11.60 -9.31
CA SER A 131 1.93 -12.64 -9.13
C SER A 131 0.51 -12.10 -9.36
N HIS A 132 0.19 -10.93 -8.79
CA HIS A 132 -1.11 -10.29 -8.97
C HIS A 132 -1.26 -9.62 -10.35
N GLN A 133 -0.16 -9.05 -10.88
CA GLN A 133 -0.14 -8.52 -12.25
C GLN A 133 -0.40 -9.59 -13.30
N TYR A 134 0.15 -10.80 -13.12
CA TYR A 134 -0.14 -11.91 -14.02
C TYR A 134 -1.64 -12.19 -14.08
N VAL A 135 -2.28 -12.34 -12.92
CA VAL A 135 -3.74 -12.56 -12.85
C VAL A 135 -4.51 -11.42 -13.50
N HIS A 136 -4.10 -10.16 -13.23
CA HIS A 136 -4.72 -8.98 -13.84
C HIS A 136 -4.62 -8.99 -15.37
N LYS A 137 -3.47 -9.39 -15.92
CA LYS A 137 -3.28 -9.54 -17.37
C LYS A 137 -4.22 -10.61 -17.97
N GLN A 138 -4.44 -11.73 -17.26
CA GLN A 138 -5.42 -12.74 -17.72
C GLN A 138 -6.86 -12.18 -17.71
N ILE A 139 -7.21 -11.40 -16.69
CA ILE A 139 -8.53 -10.76 -16.59
C ILE A 139 -8.73 -9.74 -17.71
N THR A 140 -7.78 -8.85 -17.91
CA THR A 140 -7.88 -7.79 -18.92
C THR A 140 -7.85 -8.33 -20.36
N ALA A 141 -7.24 -9.49 -20.58
CA ALA A 141 -7.28 -10.22 -21.83
C ALA A 141 -8.60 -11.00 -22.05
N GLY A 142 -9.51 -11.00 -21.07
CA GLY A 142 -10.76 -11.77 -21.12
C GLY A 142 -10.58 -13.29 -21.01
N ALA A 143 -9.40 -13.76 -20.60
CA ALA A 143 -9.08 -15.18 -20.46
C ALA A 143 -9.49 -15.76 -19.10
N PHE A 144 -9.80 -14.91 -18.14
CA PHE A 144 -10.16 -15.29 -16.77
C PHE A 144 -11.11 -14.26 -16.16
N HIS A 145 -12.19 -14.71 -15.51
CA HIS A 145 -13.13 -13.86 -14.78
C HIS A 145 -13.25 -14.37 -13.35
N ILE A 146 -12.95 -13.51 -12.37
CA ILE A 146 -13.06 -13.87 -10.96
C ILE A 146 -14.54 -14.08 -10.60
N GLN A 147 -14.82 -15.23 -9.98
CA GLN A 147 -16.10 -15.52 -9.33
C GLN A 147 -15.97 -15.40 -7.82
N GLN A 148 -14.85 -15.88 -7.25
CA GLN A 148 -14.57 -15.80 -5.83
C GLN A 148 -13.08 -15.53 -5.60
N MET A 149 -12.79 -14.67 -4.62
CA MET A 149 -11.46 -14.50 -4.07
C MET A 149 -11.47 -14.93 -2.60
N ASP A 150 -10.57 -15.85 -2.22
CA ASP A 150 -10.39 -16.29 -0.84
C ASP A 150 -9.01 -15.85 -0.36
N VAL A 151 -8.96 -15.07 0.73
CA VAL A 151 -7.73 -14.42 1.20
C VAL A 151 -7.52 -14.66 2.68
N GLN A 152 -6.28 -15.01 3.01
CA GLN A 152 -5.81 -15.14 4.37
C GLN A 152 -4.65 -14.18 4.59
N THR A 153 -4.72 -13.38 5.65
CA THR A 153 -3.64 -12.47 6.06
C THR A 153 -3.34 -12.71 7.53
N TYR A 154 -2.31 -13.49 7.78
CA TYR A 154 -2.02 -14.03 9.10
C TYR A 154 -0.64 -13.62 9.59
N PHE A 155 -0.60 -13.12 10.82
CA PHE A 155 0.61 -12.74 11.53
C PHE A 155 0.55 -13.19 12.99
N PHE A 156 1.69 -13.22 13.63
CA PHE A 156 1.80 -13.44 15.07
C PHE A 156 2.23 -12.16 15.76
N ARG A 157 1.32 -11.55 16.55
CA ARG A 157 1.59 -10.31 17.25
C ARG A 157 1.19 -10.40 18.71
N ARG A 158 2.09 -10.01 19.60
CA ARG A 158 1.85 -9.97 21.06
C ARG A 158 2.24 -8.65 21.67
N THR A 159 3.00 -7.84 20.96
CA THR A 159 3.50 -6.54 21.43
C THR A 159 3.41 -5.51 20.31
N ASN A 160 3.43 -4.23 20.67
CA ASN A 160 3.47 -3.14 19.69
C ASN A 160 4.91 -2.79 19.28
N MET A 161 5.65 -3.80 18.81
CA MET A 161 7.02 -3.65 18.34
C MET A 161 7.08 -3.70 16.81
N ASN A 162 8.04 -2.99 16.23
CA ASN A 162 8.33 -3.10 14.79
C ASN A 162 9.22 -4.32 14.49
N ALA A 163 9.52 -4.56 13.21
CA ALA A 163 10.37 -5.68 12.78
C ALA A 163 11.81 -5.62 13.31
N LEU A 164 12.25 -4.47 13.82
CA LEU A 164 13.57 -4.26 14.43
C LEU A 164 13.54 -4.40 15.97
N GLY A 165 12.42 -4.85 16.55
CA GLY A 165 12.26 -4.97 18.00
C GLY A 165 12.13 -3.64 18.75
N GLN A 166 11.78 -2.56 18.07
CA GLN A 166 11.59 -1.24 18.68
C GLN A 166 10.12 -0.95 18.89
N ALA A 167 9.76 -0.28 20.00
CA ALA A 167 8.39 0.15 20.25
C ALA A 167 7.88 1.10 19.15
N ARG A 168 6.69 0.82 18.63
CA ARG A 168 6.01 1.71 17.69
C ARG A 168 5.32 2.84 18.45
N SER A 169 5.26 4.02 17.83
CA SER A 169 4.45 5.15 18.33
C SER A 169 2.97 5.07 17.90
N TRP A 170 2.59 4.05 17.16
CA TRP A 170 1.26 3.79 16.64
C TRP A 170 0.99 2.29 16.61
N THR A 171 -0.27 1.89 16.65
CA THR A 171 -0.67 0.48 16.57
C THR A 171 -1.39 0.28 15.24
N ASP A 172 -0.85 -0.62 14.39
CA ASP A 172 -1.57 -1.04 13.21
C ASP A 172 -2.68 -2.03 13.62
N HIS A 173 -3.80 -1.97 12.93
CA HIS A 173 -4.92 -2.87 13.18
C HIS A 173 -5.40 -3.52 11.87
N LEU A 174 -6.16 -4.62 12.01
CA LEU A 174 -6.50 -5.50 10.91
C LEU A 174 -7.28 -4.80 9.78
N LEU A 175 -8.20 -3.88 10.12
CA LEU A 175 -9.07 -3.25 9.13
C LEU A 175 -8.32 -2.25 8.23
N TRP A 176 -7.81 -1.15 8.80
CA TRP A 176 -7.25 -0.05 8.01
C TRP A 176 -5.88 -0.36 7.42
N HIS A 177 -5.06 -1.23 8.05
CA HIS A 177 -3.71 -1.54 7.56
C HIS A 177 -3.66 -2.79 6.69
N HIS A 178 -4.34 -3.86 7.12
CA HIS A 178 -4.20 -5.15 6.45
C HIS A 178 -5.34 -5.44 5.47
N ALA A 179 -6.59 -5.18 5.85
CA ALA A 179 -7.71 -5.39 4.95
C ALA A 179 -7.70 -4.43 3.76
N ALA A 180 -7.15 -3.21 3.91
CA ALA A 180 -7.02 -2.24 2.82
C ALA A 180 -6.38 -2.84 1.57
N HIS A 181 -5.33 -3.65 1.72
CA HIS A 181 -4.68 -4.32 0.60
C HIS A 181 -5.64 -5.24 -0.20
N THR A 182 -6.47 -6.00 0.52
CA THR A 182 -7.40 -6.95 -0.11
C THR A 182 -8.64 -6.25 -0.66
N VAL A 183 -9.20 -5.29 0.08
CA VAL A 183 -10.39 -4.54 -0.37
C VAL A 183 -10.08 -3.79 -1.67
N ASP A 184 -8.93 -3.14 -1.74
CA ASP A 184 -8.47 -2.46 -2.94
C ASP A 184 -8.22 -3.43 -4.09
N LEU A 185 -7.41 -4.47 -3.84
CA LEU A 185 -7.05 -5.45 -4.87
C LEU A 185 -8.27 -6.18 -5.43
N PHE A 186 -9.25 -6.53 -4.59
CA PHE A 186 -10.48 -7.18 -5.04
C PHE A 186 -11.26 -6.31 -6.03
N ALA A 187 -11.49 -5.04 -5.68
CA ALA A 187 -12.18 -4.10 -6.57
C ALA A 187 -11.39 -3.88 -7.87
N TYR A 188 -10.07 -3.73 -7.77
CA TYR A 188 -9.16 -3.54 -8.91
C TYR A 188 -9.18 -4.75 -9.86
N GLN A 189 -9.03 -5.96 -9.32
CA GLN A 189 -9.01 -7.19 -10.11
C GLN A 189 -10.39 -7.50 -10.74
N CYS A 190 -11.48 -7.21 -10.03
CA CYS A 190 -12.82 -7.40 -10.58
C CYS A 190 -13.21 -6.33 -11.61
N GLY A 191 -12.49 -5.21 -11.69
CA GLY A 191 -12.88 -4.06 -12.49
C GLY A 191 -14.29 -3.55 -12.16
N SER A 192 -14.75 -3.73 -10.92
CA SER A 192 -16.14 -3.54 -10.52
C SER A 192 -16.22 -3.03 -9.08
N PRO A 193 -17.09 -2.05 -8.76
CA PRO A 193 -17.21 -1.52 -7.43
C PRO A 193 -17.77 -2.55 -6.44
N ILE A 194 -17.34 -2.48 -5.18
CA ILE A 194 -17.89 -3.27 -4.08
C ILE A 194 -19.24 -2.67 -3.69
N VAL A 195 -20.29 -3.49 -3.72
CA VAL A 195 -21.70 -3.09 -3.44
C VAL A 195 -22.23 -3.63 -2.11
N LYS A 196 -21.57 -4.67 -1.56
CA LYS A 196 -21.88 -5.18 -0.22
C LYS A 196 -20.58 -5.50 0.50
N ALA A 197 -20.52 -5.12 1.76
CA ALA A 197 -19.41 -5.42 2.66
C ALA A 197 -19.97 -5.73 4.05
N ASN A 198 -19.39 -6.73 4.72
CA ASN A 198 -19.70 -7.10 6.08
C ASN A 198 -18.45 -7.56 6.81
N ALA A 199 -18.30 -7.21 8.09
CA ALA A 199 -17.20 -7.63 8.91
C ALA A 199 -17.68 -8.12 10.28
N VAL A 200 -16.96 -9.10 10.82
CA VAL A 200 -17.03 -9.51 12.22
C VAL A 200 -15.62 -9.54 12.78
N GLN A 201 -15.47 -9.18 14.05
CA GLN A 201 -14.16 -9.19 14.71
C GLN A 201 -14.21 -10.01 16.00
N GLY A 202 -13.05 -10.54 16.39
CA GLY A 202 -12.84 -11.16 17.68
C GLY A 202 -12.72 -10.13 18.81
N PRO A 203 -12.50 -10.60 20.05
CA PRO A 203 -12.39 -9.71 21.20
C PRO A 203 -11.20 -8.74 21.07
N ILE A 204 -11.37 -7.56 21.67
CA ILE A 204 -10.31 -6.56 21.75
C ILE A 204 -9.22 -7.02 22.71
N HIS A 205 -7.97 -7.02 22.25
CA HIS A 205 -6.82 -7.38 23.08
C HIS A 205 -6.57 -6.29 24.14
N PRO A 206 -6.55 -6.64 25.45
CA PRO A 206 -6.57 -5.65 26.52
C PRO A 206 -5.34 -4.72 26.54
N ALA A 207 -4.17 -5.22 26.13
CA ALA A 207 -2.94 -4.42 26.12
C ALA A 207 -2.70 -3.68 24.78
N LEU A 208 -3.25 -4.15 23.67
CA LEU A 208 -3.03 -3.55 22.35
C LEU A 208 -4.19 -2.66 21.89
N GLY A 209 -5.38 -2.80 22.51
CA GLY A 209 -6.56 -2.01 22.19
C GLY A 209 -7.16 -2.28 20.81
N ILE A 210 -6.82 -3.42 20.17
CA ILE A 210 -7.26 -3.81 18.82
C ILE A 210 -7.84 -5.22 18.82
N ALA A 211 -8.72 -5.51 17.87
CA ALA A 211 -9.13 -6.88 17.57
C ALA A 211 -7.96 -7.66 16.98
N MET A 212 -7.77 -8.90 17.43
CA MET A 212 -6.69 -9.77 16.99
C MET A 212 -7.10 -10.69 15.83
N ASP A 213 -8.40 -10.82 15.60
CA ASP A 213 -8.99 -11.64 14.54
C ASP A 213 -10.14 -10.89 13.88
N MET A 214 -10.27 -11.05 12.57
CA MET A 214 -11.33 -10.41 11.80
C MET A 214 -11.66 -11.25 10.56
N SER A 215 -12.95 -11.31 10.20
CA SER A 215 -13.41 -11.89 8.94
C SER A 215 -14.25 -10.86 8.20
N ILE A 216 -13.99 -10.72 6.90
CA ILE A 216 -14.65 -9.75 6.02
C ILE A 216 -15.20 -10.48 4.80
N HIS A 217 -16.44 -10.15 4.41
CA HIS A 217 -17.07 -10.61 3.18
C HIS A 217 -17.39 -9.41 2.30
N LEU A 218 -17.04 -9.51 1.02
CA LEU A 218 -17.28 -8.47 0.04
C LEU A 218 -18.04 -9.05 -1.15
N LYS A 219 -18.86 -8.22 -1.82
CA LYS A 219 -19.48 -8.53 -3.10
C LYS A 219 -19.30 -7.36 -4.06
N ALA A 220 -18.78 -7.63 -5.25
CA ALA A 220 -18.69 -6.67 -6.33
C ALA A 220 -20.00 -6.60 -7.14
N ALA A 221 -20.23 -5.50 -7.85
CA ALA A 221 -21.45 -5.30 -8.65
C ALA A 221 -21.58 -6.30 -9.80
N ASN A 222 -20.47 -6.82 -10.33
CA ASN A 222 -20.47 -7.88 -11.35
C ASN A 222 -20.80 -9.28 -10.78
N GLY A 223 -21.06 -9.40 -9.47
CA GLY A 223 -21.44 -10.65 -8.80
C GLY A 223 -20.30 -11.39 -8.12
N ALA A 224 -19.04 -11.07 -8.39
CA ALA A 224 -17.89 -11.68 -7.72
C ALA A 224 -17.93 -11.44 -6.20
N ILE A 225 -17.46 -12.43 -5.44
CA ILE A 225 -17.39 -12.37 -3.96
C ILE A 225 -15.96 -12.49 -3.47
N CYS A 226 -15.70 -11.95 -2.26
CA CYS A 226 -14.44 -12.13 -1.57
C CYS A 226 -14.67 -12.50 -0.11
N THR A 227 -13.91 -13.50 0.36
CA THR A 227 -13.78 -13.84 1.77
C THR A 227 -12.36 -13.51 2.21
N LEU A 228 -12.23 -12.68 3.25
CA LEU A 228 -10.94 -12.29 3.82
C LEU A 228 -10.91 -12.65 5.29
N SER A 229 -9.97 -13.48 5.68
CA SER A 229 -9.66 -13.82 7.06
C SER A 229 -8.35 -13.16 7.48
N LEU A 230 -8.38 -12.44 8.61
CA LEU A 230 -7.22 -11.75 9.17
C LEU A 230 -6.99 -12.21 10.60
N SER A 231 -5.73 -12.43 10.97
CA SER A 231 -5.38 -12.81 12.34
C SER A 231 -4.01 -12.29 12.73
N PHE A 232 -3.91 -11.75 13.95
CA PHE A 232 -2.66 -11.53 14.66
C PHE A 232 -2.36 -12.63 15.70
N ASN A 233 -3.23 -13.63 15.81
CA ASN A 233 -3.08 -14.76 16.71
C ASN A 233 -2.43 -15.99 16.06
N ASN A 234 -2.21 -15.96 14.75
CA ASN A 234 -1.73 -17.12 14.02
C ASN A 234 -0.24 -17.38 14.28
N ASP A 235 0.09 -18.49 14.91
CA ASP A 235 1.45 -18.99 15.18
C ASP A 235 1.97 -19.84 14.01
N GLY A 236 1.85 -19.28 12.79
CA GLY A 236 2.37 -19.83 11.53
C GLY A 236 1.46 -20.81 10.79
N PRO A 237 1.66 -20.99 9.48
CA PRO A 237 2.48 -20.17 8.60
C PRO A 237 2.00 -18.71 8.54
N LEU A 238 2.97 -17.79 8.50
CA LEU A 238 2.68 -16.35 8.49
C LEU A 238 2.52 -15.83 7.06
N GLY A 239 1.83 -14.71 6.94
CA GLY A 239 1.77 -13.89 5.72
C GLY A 239 0.44 -13.89 5.01
N THR A 240 0.47 -13.46 3.75
CA THR A 240 -0.73 -13.27 2.95
C THR A 240 -0.80 -14.29 1.83
N PHE A 241 -1.96 -14.88 1.68
CA PHE A 241 -2.29 -15.90 0.71
C PHE A 241 -3.57 -15.50 -0.02
N PHE A 242 -3.52 -15.43 -1.34
CA PHE A 242 -4.66 -15.09 -2.19
C PHE A 242 -5.00 -16.26 -3.11
N ARG A 243 -6.24 -16.70 -3.09
CA ARG A 243 -6.77 -17.64 -4.06
C ARG A 243 -7.82 -16.95 -4.93
N TYR A 244 -7.57 -16.92 -6.24
CA TYR A 244 -8.48 -16.45 -7.26
C TYR A 244 -9.17 -17.64 -7.89
N ILE A 245 -10.48 -17.75 -7.75
CA ILE A 245 -11.31 -18.81 -8.29
C ILE A 245 -12.19 -18.18 -9.36
N GLY A 246 -12.11 -18.67 -10.58
CA GLY A 246 -12.86 -18.12 -11.69
C GLY A 246 -13.45 -19.19 -12.61
N ASP A 247 -13.93 -18.74 -13.75
CA ASP A 247 -14.63 -19.54 -14.73
C ASP A 247 -13.75 -20.55 -15.48
N THR A 248 -12.47 -20.20 -15.69
CA THR A 248 -11.55 -20.99 -16.53
C THR A 248 -10.36 -21.54 -15.75
N ALA A 249 -10.04 -20.98 -14.57
CA ALA A 249 -8.84 -21.31 -13.83
C ALA A 249 -8.97 -21.03 -12.33
N THR A 250 -7.98 -21.50 -11.58
CA THR A 250 -7.68 -21.07 -10.21
C THR A 250 -6.23 -20.63 -10.16
N TYR A 251 -5.97 -19.47 -9.56
CA TYR A 251 -4.63 -18.97 -9.29
C TYR A 251 -4.43 -18.79 -7.78
N ILE A 252 -3.23 -19.11 -7.30
CA ILE A 252 -2.89 -19.04 -5.90
C ILE A 252 -1.61 -18.20 -5.77
N ALA A 253 -1.75 -16.97 -5.28
CA ALA A 253 -0.60 -16.10 -5.01
C ALA A 253 -0.17 -16.24 -3.55
N ARG A 254 1.09 -16.63 -3.34
CA ARG A 254 1.76 -16.73 -2.03
C ARG A 254 2.94 -15.77 -2.07
N TYR A 255 2.77 -14.55 -1.54
CA TYR A 255 3.72 -13.44 -1.72
C TYR A 255 3.98 -13.15 -3.20
N ASP A 256 5.22 -13.33 -3.65
CA ASP A 256 5.63 -13.08 -5.04
C ASP A 256 5.49 -14.33 -5.93
N ASP A 257 5.24 -15.50 -5.34
CA ASP A 257 5.02 -16.74 -6.08
C ASP A 257 3.56 -16.88 -6.52
N LEU A 258 3.38 -17.47 -7.73
CA LEU A 258 2.07 -17.79 -8.26
C LEU A 258 1.99 -19.28 -8.61
N PHE A 259 0.86 -19.91 -8.28
CA PHE A 259 0.57 -21.30 -8.59
C PHE A 259 -0.78 -21.41 -9.31
N ASN A 260 -0.95 -22.47 -10.11
CA ASN A 260 -2.25 -22.80 -10.67
C ASN A 260 -3.09 -23.66 -9.69
N GLY A 261 -4.31 -24.06 -10.07
CA GLY A 261 -5.21 -24.86 -9.26
C GLY A 261 -4.72 -26.30 -8.97
N LYS A 262 -3.63 -26.75 -9.60
CA LYS A 262 -2.98 -28.05 -9.37
C LYS A 262 -1.71 -27.91 -8.50
N ASP A 263 -1.50 -26.74 -7.91
CA ASP A 263 -0.32 -26.38 -7.10
C ASP A 263 1.01 -26.40 -7.91
N GLU A 264 0.92 -26.22 -9.23
CA GLU A 264 2.08 -26.08 -10.11
C GLU A 264 2.49 -24.61 -10.19
N LYS A 265 3.78 -24.33 -10.00
CA LYS A 265 4.31 -22.95 -10.01
C LYS A 265 4.25 -22.36 -11.41
N ILE A 266 3.73 -21.13 -11.50
CA ILE A 266 3.71 -20.32 -12.71
C ILE A 266 4.91 -19.36 -12.65
N ASP A 267 5.70 -19.32 -13.71
CA ASP A 267 6.82 -18.37 -13.83
C ASP A 267 6.26 -16.96 -14.10
N VAL A 268 6.44 -16.08 -13.14
CA VAL A 268 6.05 -14.66 -13.21
C VAL A 268 7.26 -13.72 -13.37
N SER A 269 8.47 -14.24 -13.53
CA SER A 269 9.71 -13.46 -13.62
C SER A 269 9.76 -12.51 -14.85
N LYS A 270 8.93 -12.77 -15.87
CA LYS A 270 8.83 -11.97 -17.09
C LYS A 270 7.56 -11.12 -17.17
N VAL A 271 6.80 -11.05 -16.07
CA VAL A 271 5.55 -10.27 -16.04
C VAL A 271 5.85 -8.78 -16.05
N ASP A 272 6.92 -8.39 -15.37
CA ASP A 272 7.39 -7.01 -15.31
C ASP A 272 8.93 -6.97 -15.26
N VAL A 273 9.52 -5.78 -15.21
CA VAL A 273 10.98 -5.55 -15.24
C VAL A 273 11.67 -5.91 -13.92
N SER A 274 10.92 -6.14 -12.85
CA SER A 274 11.41 -6.53 -11.53
C SER A 274 10.44 -7.50 -10.86
N MET A 275 10.94 -8.30 -9.92
CA MET A 275 10.12 -9.10 -9.01
C MET A 275 9.74 -8.34 -7.73
N ASN A 276 10.30 -7.16 -7.51
CA ASN A 276 10.05 -6.35 -6.32
C ASN A 276 8.85 -5.43 -6.51
N GLY A 277 7.72 -5.75 -5.90
CA GLY A 277 6.49 -4.95 -6.00
C GLY A 277 6.63 -3.51 -5.52
N ILE A 278 7.52 -3.22 -4.56
CA ILE A 278 7.79 -1.85 -4.09
C ILE A 278 8.57 -1.07 -5.16
N GLU A 279 9.59 -1.68 -5.76
CA GLU A 279 10.29 -1.06 -6.90
C GLU A 279 9.33 -0.76 -8.05
N LEU A 280 8.45 -1.70 -8.40
CA LEU A 280 7.47 -1.53 -9.47
C LEU A 280 6.44 -0.43 -9.14
N GLN A 281 6.02 -0.32 -7.89
CA GLN A 281 5.20 0.76 -7.39
C GLN A 281 5.89 2.12 -7.56
N ASP A 282 7.17 2.22 -7.19
CA ASP A 282 7.97 3.44 -7.34
C ASP A 282 8.17 3.80 -8.81
N ARG A 283 8.43 2.81 -9.68
CA ARG A 283 8.52 3.01 -11.14
C ARG A 283 7.25 3.61 -11.71
N GLU A 284 6.07 3.13 -11.30
CA GLU A 284 4.79 3.67 -11.73
C GLU A 284 4.61 5.13 -11.28
N PHE A 285 4.97 5.45 -10.03
CA PHE A 285 4.91 6.82 -9.53
C PHE A 285 5.76 7.78 -10.37
N PHE A 286 7.01 7.42 -10.61
CA PHE A 286 7.90 8.27 -11.41
C PHE A 286 7.54 8.31 -12.90
N ALA A 287 7.01 7.22 -13.45
CA ALA A 287 6.48 7.21 -14.81
C ALA A 287 5.28 8.16 -14.94
N ALA A 288 4.34 8.12 -13.99
CA ALA A 288 3.19 9.01 -13.97
C ALA A 288 3.61 10.50 -13.91
N ILE A 289 4.66 10.84 -13.13
CA ILE A 289 5.21 12.19 -13.09
C ILE A 289 5.79 12.61 -14.44
N ARG A 290 6.61 11.74 -15.08
CA ARG A 290 7.24 12.02 -16.37
C ARG A 290 6.24 12.20 -17.51
N GLU A 291 5.18 11.42 -17.47
CA GLU A 291 4.15 11.36 -18.50
C GLU A 291 3.00 12.33 -18.24
N GLY A 292 2.93 12.94 -17.05
CA GLY A 292 1.86 13.88 -16.68
C GLY A 292 0.49 13.20 -16.62
N ARG A 293 0.42 11.95 -16.17
CA ARG A 293 -0.81 11.15 -16.09
C ARG A 293 -1.15 10.72 -14.67
N GLU A 294 -2.36 10.26 -14.49
CA GLU A 294 -2.79 9.61 -13.25
C GLU A 294 -2.09 8.24 -13.08
N PRO A 295 -1.53 7.93 -11.88
CA PRO A 295 -0.91 6.64 -11.61
C PRO A 295 -1.95 5.55 -11.37
N ASN A 296 -1.56 4.28 -11.54
CA ASN A 296 -2.42 3.11 -11.38
C ASN A 296 -3.11 3.05 -10.00
N SER A 297 -2.42 3.41 -8.91
CA SER A 297 -3.01 3.51 -7.57
C SER A 297 -3.09 4.97 -7.11
N SER A 298 -3.64 5.86 -7.96
CA SER A 298 -3.88 7.25 -7.59
C SER A 298 -4.74 7.36 -6.34
N VAL A 299 -4.54 8.40 -5.55
CA VAL A 299 -5.34 8.63 -4.34
C VAL A 299 -6.85 8.70 -4.64
N ALA A 300 -7.23 9.18 -5.84
CA ALA A 300 -8.61 9.19 -6.29
C ALA A 300 -9.10 7.77 -6.66
N GLY A 301 -8.27 6.99 -7.33
CA GLY A 301 -8.59 5.62 -7.75
C GLY A 301 -8.75 4.64 -6.59
N VAL A 302 -8.06 4.88 -5.47
CA VAL A 302 -8.16 4.03 -4.27
C VAL A 302 -9.18 4.51 -3.24
N LEU A 303 -9.74 5.72 -3.37
CA LEU A 303 -10.75 6.25 -2.45
C LEU A 303 -11.95 5.32 -2.22
N PRO A 304 -12.47 4.58 -3.22
CA PRO A 304 -13.54 3.60 -2.99
C PRO A 304 -13.18 2.54 -1.94
N CYS A 305 -11.92 2.10 -1.86
CA CYS A 305 -11.46 1.20 -0.82
C CYS A 305 -11.68 1.81 0.58
N TYR A 306 -11.28 3.05 0.80
CA TYR A 306 -11.41 3.74 2.10
C TYR A 306 -12.86 3.97 2.51
N ARG A 307 -13.77 4.16 1.56
CA ARG A 307 -15.21 4.20 1.81
C ARG A 307 -15.75 2.85 2.31
N VAL A 308 -15.28 1.75 1.73
CA VAL A 308 -15.64 0.40 2.19
C VAL A 308 -15.07 0.13 3.58
N LEU A 309 -13.82 0.50 3.85
CA LEU A 309 -13.21 0.35 5.18
C LEU A 309 -13.99 1.13 6.24
N HIS A 310 -14.37 2.36 5.95
CA HIS A 310 -15.20 3.16 6.84
C HIS A 310 -16.57 2.54 7.08
N GLN A 311 -17.24 2.04 6.03
CA GLN A 311 -18.52 1.33 6.18
C GLN A 311 -18.38 0.11 7.11
N LEU A 312 -17.32 -0.68 6.95
CA LEU A 312 -17.03 -1.84 7.80
C LEU A 312 -16.75 -1.42 9.25
N GLU A 313 -15.98 -0.36 9.45
CA GLU A 313 -15.70 0.20 10.77
C GLU A 313 -17.00 0.62 11.50
N GLN A 314 -17.91 1.31 10.80
CA GLN A 314 -19.21 1.69 11.39
C GLN A 314 -20.05 0.47 11.79
N GLN A 315 -20.01 -0.62 11.01
CA GLN A 315 -20.68 -1.86 11.38
C GLN A 315 -20.12 -2.48 12.65
N LEU A 316 -18.78 -2.51 12.79
CA LEU A 316 -18.09 -3.07 13.96
C LEU A 316 -18.34 -2.26 15.23
N LEU A 317 -18.62 -0.96 15.13
CA LEU A 317 -19.00 -0.12 16.28
C LEU A 317 -20.43 -0.39 16.77
N ILE A 318 -21.33 -0.80 15.87
CA ILE A 318 -22.74 -1.08 16.19
C ILE A 318 -22.88 -2.51 16.78
N PHE A 319 -22.10 -3.44 16.30
CA PHE A 319 -22.11 -4.85 16.67
C PHE A 319 -20.69 -5.28 17.13
N PRO A 320 -20.26 -4.83 18.32
CA PRO A 320 -18.89 -5.08 18.79
C PRO A 320 -18.60 -6.55 19.10
#